data_fe56caad590bf7db0c8877039fef44b3
#
_entry.id   fe56caad590bf7db0c8877039fef44b3
#
_cell.length_a   1.000
_cell.length_b   1.000
_cell.length_c   1.000
_cell.angle_alpha   90.00
_cell.angle_beta   90.00
_cell.angle_gamma   90.00
#
_symmetry.space_group_name_H-M   'P 1'
#
loop_
_entity.id
_entity.type
_entity.pdbx_description
1 polymer ?
#
loop_
_entity_poly.entity_id
_entity_poly.type
_entity_poly.pdbx_seq_one_letter_code
_entity_poly.pdbx_strand_id
1 'polypeptide(L)'
;FVVVEMNPRVSRSSALASKATGFPIAKIAAKLAVGYTLDELRNDITGSTSACFEPSIDYVVTKIPRWTFEKFPDADETLTTQMKSVGEVMAIGRTFKESFQKALRSLDVKRFGLGLDKNDKWLEAERSEDGRTADGQPIEWPITEDKLTRKLAVPSQGRMYYIRYALKMGWSVEQICELTRIDPFFIDQIAQLVEF
;
A
#
# COMPACT_ATOMS: atom_id res chain seq x y z
N PHE A 1 -9.74 3.99 16.77
CA PHE A 1 -8.86 2.90 16.30
C PHE A 1 -9.26 1.57 16.94
N VAL A 2 -8.90 0.47 16.28
CA VAL A 2 -9.17 -0.88 16.77
C VAL A 2 -7.85 -1.64 16.88
N VAL A 3 -7.58 -2.24 18.01
CA VAL A 3 -6.43 -3.14 18.18
C VAL A 3 -6.79 -4.50 17.55
N VAL A 4 -6.08 -4.88 16.49
CA VAL A 4 -6.30 -6.16 15.78
C VAL A 4 -5.53 -7.27 16.45
N GLU A 5 -4.24 -7.06 16.76
CA GLU A 5 -3.38 -8.00 17.48
C GLU A 5 -2.20 -7.28 18.13
N MET A 6 -1.55 -7.94 19.05
CA MET A 6 -0.27 -7.51 19.62
C MET A 6 0.73 -8.66 19.54
N ASN A 7 1.89 -8.39 18.96
CA ASN A 7 2.98 -9.37 18.91
C ASN A 7 3.94 -9.14 20.10
N PRO A 8 3.97 -10.02 21.11
CA PRO A 8 4.84 -9.86 22.29
C PRO A 8 6.30 -10.30 21.98
N ARG A 9 6.83 -9.85 20.88
CA ARG A 9 8.16 -10.19 20.35
C ARG A 9 8.63 -9.17 19.35
N VAL A 10 9.92 -9.16 19.03
CA VAL A 10 10.43 -8.48 17.86
C VAL A 10 9.93 -9.20 16.61
N SER A 11 9.13 -8.53 15.82
CA SER A 11 8.45 -9.08 14.65
C SER A 11 8.99 -8.47 13.35
N ARG A 12 8.48 -8.92 12.21
CA ARG A 12 8.74 -8.28 10.90
C ARG A 12 8.30 -6.81 10.90
N SER A 13 7.19 -6.48 11.55
CA SER A 13 6.74 -5.09 11.70
C SER A 13 7.74 -4.23 12.48
N SER A 14 8.39 -4.79 13.51
CA SER A 14 9.46 -4.12 14.26
C SER A 14 10.69 -3.87 13.37
N ALA A 15 11.04 -4.82 12.50
CA ALA A 15 12.15 -4.64 11.55
C ALA A 15 11.85 -3.52 10.53
N LEU A 16 10.60 -3.45 10.02
CA LEU A 16 10.18 -2.36 9.14
C LEU A 16 10.16 -1.01 9.86
N ALA A 17 9.66 -0.95 11.11
CA ALA A 17 9.69 0.26 11.92
C ALA A 17 11.13 0.73 12.17
N SER A 18 12.07 -0.20 12.45
CA SER A 18 13.49 0.12 12.56
C SER A 18 14.06 0.72 11.28
N LYS A 19 13.73 0.16 10.10
CA LYS A 19 14.15 0.72 8.81
C LYS A 19 13.49 2.08 8.53
N ALA A 20 12.22 2.23 8.88
CA ALA A 20 11.48 3.45 8.64
C ALA A 20 12.01 4.63 9.48
N THR A 21 12.38 4.39 10.71
CA THR A 21 12.79 5.43 11.66
C THR A 21 14.30 5.54 11.86
N GLY A 22 15.07 4.53 11.45
CA GLY A 22 16.49 4.39 11.81
C GLY A 22 16.72 3.92 13.25
N PHE A 23 15.68 3.79 14.08
CA PHE A 23 15.80 3.38 15.46
C PHE A 23 16.00 1.87 15.58
N PRO A 24 17.08 1.38 16.23
CA PRO A 24 17.47 -0.03 16.21
C PRO A 24 16.68 -0.83 17.26
N ILE A 25 15.39 -1.10 17.02
CA ILE A 25 14.46 -1.74 17.95
C ILE A 25 15.02 -3.06 18.50
N ALA A 26 15.58 -3.94 17.65
CA ALA A 26 16.10 -5.24 18.08
C ALA A 26 17.30 -5.10 19.04
N LYS A 27 18.21 -4.17 18.78
CA LYS A 27 19.35 -3.87 19.65
C LYS A 27 18.90 -3.35 21.01
N ILE A 28 17.94 -2.44 21.01
CA ILE A 28 17.37 -1.89 22.25
C ILE A 28 16.63 -2.99 23.02
N ALA A 29 15.77 -3.78 22.36
CA ALA A 29 15.05 -4.88 22.98
C ALA A 29 16.00 -5.91 23.65
N ALA A 30 17.13 -6.24 23.00
CA ALA A 30 18.12 -7.13 23.58
C ALA A 30 18.76 -6.55 24.87
N LYS A 31 19.02 -5.26 24.90
CA LYS A 31 19.55 -4.60 26.11
C LYS A 31 18.51 -4.52 27.23
N LEU A 32 17.26 -4.23 26.92
CA LEU A 32 16.16 -4.26 27.89
C LEU A 32 15.99 -5.65 28.51
N ALA A 33 16.15 -6.71 27.70
CA ALA A 33 16.03 -8.10 28.16
C ALA A 33 17.09 -8.50 29.18
N VAL A 34 18.25 -7.82 29.23
CA VAL A 34 19.32 -8.04 30.22
C VAL A 34 19.33 -7.00 31.36
N GLY A 35 18.24 -6.21 31.46
CA GLY A 35 17.97 -5.37 32.63
C GLY A 35 18.24 -3.88 32.49
N TYR A 36 18.69 -3.39 31.33
CA TYR A 36 18.77 -1.96 31.07
C TYR A 36 17.37 -1.34 30.97
N THR A 37 17.27 -0.05 31.27
CA THR A 37 16.06 0.75 31.06
C THR A 37 16.23 1.69 29.88
N LEU A 38 15.13 2.22 29.29
CA LEU A 38 15.19 3.06 28.09
C LEU A 38 15.92 4.40 28.33
N ASP A 39 15.86 4.92 29.53
CA ASP A 39 16.53 6.16 29.93
C ASP A 39 18.05 5.99 30.09
N GLU A 40 18.52 4.77 30.45
CA GLU A 40 19.93 4.43 30.54
C GLU A 40 20.59 4.24 29.15
N LEU A 41 19.78 3.95 28.12
CA LEU A 41 20.26 3.70 26.77
C LEU A 41 20.27 4.98 25.94
N ARG A 42 21.34 5.17 25.18
CA ARG A 42 21.42 6.27 24.20
C ARG A 42 20.65 5.96 22.93
N ASN A 43 20.05 6.99 22.37
CA ASN A 43 19.44 6.92 21.05
C ASN A 43 20.55 6.96 19.99
N ASP A 44 20.66 5.90 19.18
CA ASP A 44 21.71 5.79 18.17
C ASP A 44 21.55 6.80 17.01
N ILE A 45 20.33 7.38 16.82
CA ILE A 45 20.07 8.36 15.76
C ILE A 45 20.65 9.72 16.16
N THR A 46 20.31 10.17 17.34
CA THR A 46 20.70 11.51 17.83
C THR A 46 22.07 11.52 18.50
N GLY A 47 22.48 10.41 19.08
CA GLY A 47 23.71 10.26 19.85
C GLY A 47 23.74 11.01 21.19
N SER A 48 22.83 11.95 21.39
CA SER A 48 22.78 12.86 22.54
C SER A 48 21.59 12.66 23.47
N THR A 49 20.47 12.11 22.94
CA THR A 49 19.25 11.85 23.71
C THR A 49 19.18 10.40 24.18
N SER A 50 18.30 10.10 25.14
CA SER A 50 18.06 8.74 25.57
C SER A 50 17.09 8.01 24.60
N ALA A 51 17.07 6.68 24.69
CA ALA A 51 16.22 5.85 23.83
C ALA A 51 14.72 5.91 24.17
N CYS A 52 14.33 6.60 25.24
CA CYS A 52 12.94 6.79 25.63
C CYS A 52 12.19 7.88 24.81
N PHE A 53 12.89 8.66 23.99
CA PHE A 53 12.27 9.66 23.14
C PHE A 53 11.78 9.05 21.83
N GLU A 54 10.55 9.41 21.43
CA GLU A 54 9.99 8.98 20.14
C GLU A 54 10.77 9.57 18.96
N PRO A 55 10.98 8.79 17.88
CA PRO A 55 11.60 9.30 16.67
C PRO A 55 10.72 10.37 16.01
N SER A 56 11.32 11.48 15.60
CA SER A 56 10.68 12.49 14.73
C SER A 56 11.11 12.25 13.28
N ILE A 57 10.14 12.13 12.39
CA ILE A 57 10.38 11.94 10.95
C ILE A 57 9.68 13.02 10.14
N ASP A 58 10.31 13.46 9.04
CA ASP A 58 9.79 14.46 8.11
C ASP A 58 9.55 13.90 6.70
N TYR A 59 9.35 12.61 6.60
CA TYR A 59 9.08 11.86 5.38
C TYR A 59 7.93 10.88 5.58
N VAL A 60 7.37 10.43 4.46
CA VAL A 60 6.27 9.45 4.46
C VAL A 60 6.82 8.07 4.14
N VAL A 61 6.41 7.08 4.94
CA VAL A 61 6.72 5.68 4.71
C VAL A 61 5.45 4.94 4.33
N THR A 62 5.42 4.39 3.12
CA THR A 62 4.32 3.56 2.64
C THR A 62 4.73 2.10 2.65
N LYS A 63 3.91 1.28 3.31
CA LYS A 63 4.03 -0.18 3.32
C LYS A 63 2.88 -0.78 2.52
N ILE A 64 3.19 -1.67 1.55
CA ILE A 64 2.18 -2.40 0.80
C ILE A 64 2.44 -3.90 0.96
N PRO A 65 1.44 -4.69 1.39
CA PRO A 65 1.54 -6.15 1.43
C PRO A 65 1.68 -6.73 0.02
N ARG A 66 2.42 -7.83 -0.11
CA ARG A 66 2.53 -8.63 -1.33
C ARG A 66 1.69 -9.89 -1.20
N TRP A 67 0.80 -10.09 -2.13
CA TRP A 67 0.02 -11.33 -2.28
C TRP A 67 0.49 -12.07 -3.53
N THR A 68 0.22 -13.36 -3.61
CA THR A 68 0.61 -14.24 -4.73
C THR A 68 -0.59 -15.01 -5.29
N PHE A 69 -1.76 -14.37 -5.30
CA PHE A 69 -2.98 -14.97 -5.86
C PHE A 69 -2.82 -15.38 -7.33
N GLU A 70 -1.94 -14.70 -8.07
CA GLU A 70 -1.61 -15.07 -9.44
C GLU A 70 -0.99 -16.48 -9.58
N LYS A 71 -0.45 -17.03 -8.48
CA LYS A 71 0.08 -18.41 -8.44
C LYS A 71 -0.95 -19.43 -7.94
N PHE A 72 -2.03 -18.96 -7.36
CA PHE A 72 -3.08 -19.77 -6.73
C PHE A 72 -4.44 -19.27 -7.17
N PRO A 73 -4.86 -19.57 -8.43
CA PRO A 73 -6.08 -18.98 -9.02
C PRO A 73 -7.36 -19.41 -8.30
N ASP A 74 -7.37 -20.55 -7.62
CA ASP A 74 -8.52 -21.03 -6.83
C ASP A 74 -8.61 -20.43 -5.43
N ALA A 75 -7.64 -19.60 -5.02
CA ALA A 75 -7.65 -18.96 -3.72
C ALA A 75 -8.60 -17.76 -3.69
N ASP A 76 -9.37 -17.61 -2.59
CA ASP A 76 -10.19 -16.44 -2.37
C ASP A 76 -9.35 -15.18 -2.15
N GLU A 77 -9.43 -14.23 -3.07
CA GLU A 77 -8.73 -12.94 -3.03
C GLU A 77 -9.32 -11.93 -2.04
N THR A 78 -10.48 -12.21 -1.44
CA THR A 78 -11.13 -11.30 -0.50
C THR A 78 -10.26 -11.12 0.74
N LEU A 79 -9.90 -9.87 1.04
CA LEU A 79 -9.12 -9.53 2.22
C LEU A 79 -10.04 -9.42 3.43
N THR A 80 -9.73 -10.21 4.46
CA THR A 80 -10.45 -10.26 5.73
C THR A 80 -9.48 -10.09 6.90
N THR A 81 -9.86 -10.49 8.10
CA THR A 81 -8.98 -10.54 9.29
C THR A 81 -7.90 -11.62 9.18
N GLN A 82 -8.05 -12.56 8.25
CA GLN A 82 -7.09 -13.62 8.01
C GLN A 82 -5.89 -13.11 7.23
N MET A 83 -4.67 -13.43 7.67
CA MET A 83 -3.45 -13.04 6.97
C MET A 83 -3.28 -13.86 5.69
N LYS A 84 -3.29 -13.18 4.55
CA LYS A 84 -3.11 -13.76 3.20
C LYS A 84 -1.84 -13.27 2.50
N SER A 85 -1.14 -12.29 3.07
CA SER A 85 0.08 -11.75 2.48
C SER A 85 1.27 -12.69 2.69
N VAL A 86 2.14 -12.80 1.68
CA VAL A 86 3.38 -13.60 1.70
C VAL A 86 4.62 -12.76 1.95
N GLY A 87 4.50 -11.46 1.81
CA GLY A 87 5.59 -10.50 1.99
C GLY A 87 5.05 -9.08 2.01
N GLU A 88 5.97 -8.13 1.93
CA GLU A 88 5.65 -6.71 1.96
C GLU A 88 6.79 -5.90 1.35
N VAL A 89 6.46 -4.73 0.83
CA VAL A 89 7.42 -3.71 0.40
C VAL A 89 7.27 -2.47 1.26
N MET A 90 8.35 -1.71 1.38
CA MET A 90 8.36 -0.41 2.04
C MET A 90 9.06 0.60 1.13
N ALA A 91 8.47 1.77 1.00
CA ALA A 91 9.07 2.88 0.28
C ALA A 91 9.00 4.17 1.09
N ILE A 92 10.00 4.99 0.95
CA ILE A 92 10.13 6.29 1.60
C ILE A 92 10.05 7.39 0.54
N GLY A 93 9.27 8.44 0.82
CA GLY A 93 9.15 9.62 -0.01
C GLY A 93 8.88 10.86 0.81
N ARG A 94 8.99 12.03 0.22
CA ARG A 94 8.68 13.31 0.88
C ARG A 94 7.18 13.53 1.01
N THR A 95 6.41 12.92 0.10
CA THR A 95 4.95 12.97 0.08
C THR A 95 4.35 11.57 0.02
N PHE A 96 3.06 11.45 0.36
CA PHE A 96 2.33 10.20 0.19
C PHE A 96 2.36 9.73 -1.28
N LYS A 97 2.11 10.61 -2.23
CA LYS A 97 2.11 10.28 -3.67
C LYS A 97 3.42 9.67 -4.11
N GLU A 98 4.55 10.26 -3.71
CA GLU A 98 5.88 9.75 -4.04
C GLU A 98 6.12 8.37 -3.42
N SER A 99 5.91 8.22 -2.11
CA SER A 99 6.16 6.96 -1.40
C SER A 99 5.24 5.85 -1.88
N PHE A 100 3.97 6.16 -2.19
CA PHE A 100 2.98 5.23 -2.70
C PHE A 100 3.36 4.69 -4.09
N GLN A 101 3.72 5.56 -5.03
CA GLN A 101 4.16 5.16 -6.37
C GLN A 101 5.45 4.32 -6.32
N LYS A 102 6.41 4.69 -5.47
CA LYS A 102 7.62 3.89 -5.24
C LYS A 102 7.28 2.50 -4.68
N ALA A 103 6.37 2.42 -3.72
CA ALA A 103 5.96 1.16 -3.11
C ALA A 103 5.26 0.25 -4.12
N LEU A 104 4.35 0.78 -4.95
CA LEU A 104 3.68 0.01 -6.01
C LEU A 104 4.69 -0.58 -7.00
N ARG A 105 5.66 0.20 -7.44
CA ARG A 105 6.73 -0.26 -8.34
C ARG A 105 7.58 -1.36 -7.70
N SER A 106 7.83 -1.26 -6.39
CA SER A 106 8.66 -2.22 -5.64
C SER A 106 7.98 -3.57 -5.39
N LEU A 107 6.67 -3.72 -5.64
CA LEU A 107 5.95 -4.99 -5.50
C LEU A 107 6.39 -6.07 -6.50
N ASP A 108 7.07 -5.67 -7.57
CA ASP A 108 7.53 -6.57 -8.66
C ASP A 108 6.40 -7.40 -9.30
N VAL A 109 5.27 -6.77 -9.51
CA VAL A 109 4.08 -7.34 -10.16
C VAL A 109 3.91 -6.85 -11.62
N LYS A 110 5.01 -6.46 -12.26
CA LYS A 110 5.04 -5.89 -13.62
C LYS A 110 4.20 -4.61 -13.76
N ARG A 111 4.08 -3.85 -12.67
CA ARG A 111 3.45 -2.54 -12.62
C ARG A 111 4.53 -1.47 -12.35
N PHE A 112 4.43 -0.33 -13.02
CA PHE A 112 5.39 0.78 -12.86
C PHE A 112 4.92 1.81 -11.84
N GLY A 113 3.71 1.63 -11.33
CA GLY A 113 3.03 2.48 -10.37
C GLY A 113 1.54 2.20 -10.36
N LEU A 114 0.74 3.23 -10.17
CA LEU A 114 -0.72 3.12 -10.11
C LEU A 114 -1.37 2.83 -11.48
N GLY A 115 -0.69 3.14 -12.58
CA GLY A 115 -1.18 2.93 -13.94
C GLY A 115 -0.12 3.22 -14.99
N LEU A 116 -0.54 3.44 -16.24
CA LEU A 116 0.27 3.76 -17.41
C LEU A 116 1.27 2.65 -17.81
N ASP A 117 0.92 1.41 -17.50
CA ASP A 117 1.66 0.22 -17.88
C ASP A 117 0.78 -0.73 -18.73
N LYS A 118 1.36 -1.83 -19.21
CA LYS A 118 0.68 -2.81 -20.07
C LYS A 118 -0.54 -3.51 -19.44
N ASN A 119 -0.74 -3.39 -18.13
CA ASN A 119 -1.87 -3.97 -17.42
C ASN A 119 -2.93 -2.90 -17.08
N ASP A 120 -2.79 -1.69 -17.61
CA ASP A 120 -3.71 -0.58 -17.41
C ASP A 120 -4.84 -0.63 -18.46
N LYS A 121 -6.03 -1.02 -18.03
CA LYS A 121 -7.20 -1.17 -18.89
C LYS A 121 -7.59 0.10 -19.63
N TRP A 122 -7.46 1.25 -18.96
CA TRP A 122 -7.73 2.53 -19.59
C TRP A 122 -6.73 2.82 -20.70
N LEU A 123 -5.43 2.67 -20.44
CA LEU A 123 -4.38 2.93 -21.43
C LEU A 123 -4.45 1.96 -22.60
N GLU A 124 -4.82 0.71 -22.35
CA GLU A 124 -5.02 -0.31 -23.38
C GLU A 124 -6.16 0.11 -24.33
N ALA A 125 -7.28 0.57 -23.76
CA ALA A 125 -8.42 1.05 -24.54
C ALA A 125 -8.09 2.32 -25.37
N GLU A 126 -7.35 3.28 -24.78
CA GLU A 126 -6.93 4.50 -25.47
C GLU A 126 -5.97 4.24 -26.66
N ARG A 127 -5.25 3.12 -26.61
CA ARG A 127 -4.29 2.72 -27.66
C ARG A 127 -4.87 1.79 -28.71
N SER A 128 -6.01 1.20 -28.44
CA SER A 128 -6.66 0.24 -29.35
C SER A 128 -7.59 0.97 -30.31
N GLU A 129 -7.46 0.70 -31.59
CA GLU A 129 -8.35 1.26 -32.62
C GLU A 129 -9.66 0.46 -32.77
N ASP A 130 -9.63 -0.82 -32.41
CA ASP A 130 -10.75 -1.77 -32.61
C ASP A 130 -11.38 -2.25 -31.29
N GLY A 131 -10.93 -1.74 -30.14
CA GLY A 131 -11.41 -2.15 -28.82
C GLY A 131 -11.00 -3.56 -28.41
N ARG A 132 -9.91 -4.09 -28.99
CA ARG A 132 -9.40 -5.41 -28.70
C ARG A 132 -7.98 -5.37 -28.15
N THR A 133 -7.65 -6.37 -27.33
CA THR A 133 -6.28 -6.61 -26.87
C THR A 133 -5.42 -7.18 -28.00
N ALA A 134 -4.10 -7.21 -27.81
CA ALA A 134 -3.18 -7.84 -28.75
C ALA A 134 -3.51 -9.31 -29.05
N ASP A 135 -4.18 -10.00 -28.12
CA ASP A 135 -4.63 -11.40 -28.26
C ASP A 135 -6.05 -11.50 -28.84
N GLY A 136 -6.62 -10.38 -29.32
CA GLY A 136 -7.93 -10.33 -29.97
C GLY A 136 -9.14 -10.39 -29.03
N GLN A 137 -8.95 -10.34 -27.71
CA GLN A 137 -10.02 -10.32 -26.74
C GLN A 137 -10.61 -8.89 -26.62
N PRO A 138 -11.90 -8.74 -26.30
CA PRO A 138 -12.47 -7.41 -26.06
C PRO A 138 -11.83 -6.76 -24.83
N ILE A 139 -11.44 -5.48 -24.97
CA ILE A 139 -10.92 -4.71 -23.85
C ILE A 139 -12.06 -4.37 -22.90
N GLU A 140 -11.83 -4.57 -21.62
CA GLU A 140 -12.79 -4.27 -20.57
C GLU A 140 -12.74 -2.78 -20.17
N TRP A 141 -13.14 -1.90 -21.10
CA TRP A 141 -13.24 -0.47 -20.85
C TRP A 141 -14.36 0.16 -21.69
N PRO A 142 -15.22 1.01 -21.12
CA PRO A 142 -15.33 1.32 -19.68
C PRO A 142 -15.75 0.09 -18.85
N ILE A 143 -15.35 0.09 -17.57
CA ILE A 143 -15.73 -1.00 -16.65
C ILE A 143 -17.20 -0.81 -16.29
N THR A 144 -17.98 -1.87 -16.28
CA THR A 144 -19.40 -1.78 -15.88
C THR A 144 -19.55 -1.30 -14.44
N GLU A 145 -20.57 -0.48 -14.18
CA GLU A 145 -20.83 0.12 -12.87
C GLU A 145 -20.96 -0.96 -11.76
N ASP A 146 -21.69 -2.04 -12.03
CA ASP A 146 -21.85 -3.15 -11.09
C ASP A 146 -20.50 -3.79 -10.71
N LYS A 147 -19.63 -4.00 -11.69
CA LYS A 147 -18.30 -4.56 -11.45
C LYS A 147 -17.44 -3.61 -10.67
N LEU A 148 -17.45 -2.34 -11.04
CA LEU A 148 -16.67 -1.29 -10.39
C LEU A 148 -17.09 -1.14 -8.92
N THR A 149 -18.40 -1.02 -8.65
CA THR A 149 -18.97 -0.96 -7.31
C THR A 149 -18.53 -2.15 -6.45
N ARG A 150 -18.65 -3.37 -6.98
CA ARG A 150 -18.22 -4.57 -6.27
C ARG A 150 -16.72 -4.58 -5.97
N LYS A 151 -15.88 -4.19 -6.95
CA LYS A 151 -14.41 -4.14 -6.79
C LYS A 151 -13.94 -3.04 -5.83
N LEU A 152 -14.72 -1.98 -5.65
CA LEU A 152 -14.47 -0.94 -4.66
C LEU A 152 -14.98 -1.34 -3.26
N ALA A 153 -16.16 -1.95 -3.17
CA ALA A 153 -16.75 -2.33 -1.88
C ALA A 153 -16.01 -3.50 -1.22
N VAL A 154 -15.59 -4.51 -2.01
CA VAL A 154 -14.93 -5.70 -1.49
C VAL A 154 -13.41 -5.52 -1.47
N PRO A 155 -12.76 -5.58 -0.28
CA PRO A 155 -11.30 -5.46 -0.18
C PRO A 155 -10.58 -6.57 -0.94
N SER A 156 -9.69 -6.19 -1.85
CA SER A 156 -8.86 -7.12 -2.63
C SER A 156 -7.52 -6.49 -2.99
N GLN A 157 -6.56 -7.30 -3.43
CA GLN A 157 -5.24 -6.81 -3.86
C GLN A 157 -5.33 -5.80 -5.02
N GLY A 158 -6.33 -5.91 -5.87
CA GLY A 158 -6.51 -5.06 -7.06
C GLY A 158 -7.24 -3.74 -6.79
N ARG A 159 -7.80 -3.55 -5.58
CA ARG A 159 -8.69 -2.43 -5.24
C ARG A 159 -8.11 -1.05 -5.58
N MET A 160 -6.81 -0.84 -5.36
CA MET A 160 -6.12 0.43 -5.67
C MET A 160 -6.23 0.82 -7.15
N TYR A 161 -6.13 -0.15 -8.04
CA TYR A 161 -6.26 0.10 -9.48
C TYR A 161 -7.71 0.40 -9.87
N TYR A 162 -8.68 -0.23 -9.22
CA TYR A 162 -10.10 0.07 -9.43
C TYR A 162 -10.50 1.45 -8.90
N ILE A 163 -9.85 1.96 -7.84
CA ILE A 163 -10.00 3.37 -7.41
C ILE A 163 -9.57 4.31 -8.55
N ARG A 164 -8.41 4.06 -9.15
CA ARG A 164 -7.95 4.84 -10.31
C ARG A 164 -8.93 4.77 -11.48
N TYR A 165 -9.46 3.59 -11.79
CA TYR A 165 -10.43 3.44 -12.88
C TYR A 165 -11.73 4.18 -12.59
N ALA A 166 -12.24 4.15 -11.36
CA ALA A 166 -13.41 4.91 -10.96
C ALA A 166 -13.21 6.41 -11.18
N LEU A 167 -12.07 6.94 -10.76
CA LEU A 167 -11.72 8.35 -10.98
C LEU A 167 -11.61 8.69 -12.49
N LYS A 168 -10.99 7.82 -13.30
CA LYS A 168 -10.95 7.98 -14.77
C LYS A 168 -12.33 7.93 -15.44
N MET A 169 -13.30 7.26 -14.82
CA MET A 169 -14.70 7.21 -15.25
C MET A 169 -15.55 8.36 -14.68
N GLY A 170 -14.94 9.32 -13.97
CA GLY A 170 -15.60 10.51 -13.46
C GLY A 170 -16.34 10.33 -12.12
N TRP A 171 -16.06 9.25 -11.39
CA TRP A 171 -16.62 9.08 -10.04
C TRP A 171 -15.98 10.06 -9.08
N SER A 172 -16.78 10.61 -8.16
CA SER A 172 -16.29 11.56 -7.16
C SER A 172 -15.51 10.87 -6.03
N VAL A 173 -14.69 11.64 -5.34
CA VAL A 173 -13.96 11.20 -4.14
C VAL A 173 -14.94 10.67 -3.09
N GLU A 174 -16.06 11.36 -2.88
CA GLU A 174 -17.10 11.00 -1.92
C GLU A 174 -17.72 9.63 -2.22
N GLN A 175 -18.13 9.39 -3.48
CA GLN A 175 -18.67 8.11 -3.94
C GLN A 175 -17.70 6.95 -3.67
N ILE A 176 -16.42 7.16 -3.98
CA ILE A 176 -15.38 6.16 -3.76
C ILE A 176 -15.16 5.93 -2.25
N CYS A 177 -15.14 6.98 -1.44
CA CYS A 177 -15.01 6.88 0.01
C CYS A 177 -16.17 6.12 0.66
N GLU A 178 -17.41 6.36 0.21
CA GLU A 178 -18.60 5.65 0.72
C GLU A 178 -18.50 4.14 0.50
N LEU A 179 -18.06 3.70 -0.67
CA LEU A 179 -17.90 2.29 -0.99
C LEU A 179 -16.69 1.65 -0.33
N THR A 180 -15.57 2.34 -0.36
CA THR A 180 -14.29 1.76 0.08
C THR A 180 -14.08 1.85 1.58
N ARG A 181 -14.71 2.82 2.24
CA ARG A 181 -14.46 3.24 3.63
C ARG A 181 -13.01 3.67 3.87
N ILE A 182 -12.30 4.07 2.81
CA ILE A 182 -10.97 4.66 2.88
C ILE A 182 -11.11 6.15 3.19
N ASP A 183 -10.22 6.67 4.04
CA ASP A 183 -10.21 8.09 4.40
C ASP A 183 -10.07 8.97 3.15
N PRO A 184 -10.85 10.06 3.04
CA PRO A 184 -10.85 10.95 1.88
C PRO A 184 -9.48 11.49 1.51
N PHE A 185 -8.59 11.71 2.49
CA PHE A 185 -7.22 12.16 2.23
C PHE A 185 -6.50 11.25 1.21
N PHE A 186 -6.59 9.93 1.39
CA PHE A 186 -5.90 8.99 0.49
C PHE A 186 -6.53 8.96 -0.90
N ILE A 187 -7.85 9.03 -0.99
CA ILE A 187 -8.55 9.05 -2.28
C ILE A 187 -8.24 10.34 -3.04
N ASP A 188 -8.22 11.49 -2.35
CA ASP A 188 -7.81 12.77 -2.93
C ASP A 188 -6.37 12.74 -3.47
N GLN A 189 -5.42 12.19 -2.70
CA GLN A 189 -4.05 12.03 -3.17
C GLN A 189 -3.94 11.12 -4.41
N ILE A 190 -4.79 10.10 -4.50
CA ILE A 190 -4.86 9.25 -5.70
C ILE A 190 -5.52 10.02 -6.86
N ALA A 191 -6.56 10.80 -6.60
CA ALA A 191 -7.20 11.64 -7.62
C ALA A 191 -6.19 12.60 -8.26
N GLN A 192 -5.38 13.29 -7.47
CA GLN A 192 -4.31 14.15 -7.97
C GLN A 192 -3.27 13.41 -8.83
N LEU A 193 -3.01 12.10 -8.56
CA LEU A 193 -2.16 11.28 -9.43
C LEU A 193 -2.84 10.89 -10.74
N VAL A 194 -4.16 10.85 -10.77
CA VAL A 194 -4.95 10.49 -11.97
C VAL A 194 -5.15 11.68 -12.90
N GLU A 195 -5.20 12.89 -12.36
CA GLU A 195 -5.30 14.15 -13.10
C GLU A 195 -3.99 14.52 -13.84
N PHE A 196 -2.84 14.07 -13.31
CA PHE A 196 -1.51 14.32 -13.87
C PHE A 196 -1.21 13.40 -15.06
#